data_11cdcfa59e1ef7fb8fcc186d6a6d1358
#
_entry.id   11cdcfa59e1ef7fb8fcc186d6a6d1358
#
_cell.length_a   1.000
_cell.length_b   1.000
_cell.length_c   1.000
_cell.angle_alpha   90.00
_cell.angle_beta   90.00
_cell.angle_gamma   90.00
#
_symmetry.space_group_name_H-M   'P 1'
#
loop_
_entity.id
_entity.type
_entity.pdbx_description
1 polymer ?
#
loop_
_entity_poly.entity_id
_entity_poly.type
_entity_poly.pdbx_seq_one_letter_code
_entity_poly.pdbx_strand_id
1 'polypeptide(L)'
;MRYKHLFFDWDHTLWDFEKNSEMSLRNLFVDLGLEALGMPSFELFFEKYITINDLKWDLYRQGKITKQGLRESRFQETFAHFGVKADDVAWTLETRYIDETPYQNHLIDGAREILETLKARGYCMHIITNGFHESQNIKFAESGLEPLFDVLLCSDQVGVNKPDAKILRRGLPLAGADRREGV
;
A
#
# COMPACT_ATOMS: atom_id res chain seq x y z
N MET A 1 -11.80 -9.76 -28.20
CA MET A 1 -10.73 -9.02 -27.50
C MET A 1 -9.49 -9.89 -27.43
N ARG A 2 -8.29 -9.32 -27.53
CA ARG A 2 -7.01 -10.06 -27.42
C ARG A 2 -6.77 -10.51 -25.98
N TYR A 3 -7.11 -9.66 -25.03
CA TYR A 3 -7.03 -9.91 -23.58
C TYR A 3 -8.43 -9.82 -22.98
N LYS A 4 -8.74 -10.69 -22.02
CA LYS A 4 -10.01 -10.75 -21.32
C LYS A 4 -9.85 -10.39 -19.83
N HIS A 5 -8.67 -10.68 -19.26
CA HIS A 5 -8.35 -10.47 -17.87
C HIS A 5 -7.29 -9.37 -17.74
N LEU A 6 -7.55 -8.39 -16.85
CA LEU A 6 -6.66 -7.27 -16.56
C LEU A 6 -6.23 -7.36 -15.11
N PHE A 7 -4.91 -7.29 -14.86
CA PHE A 7 -4.32 -7.33 -13.53
C PHE A 7 -3.72 -5.97 -13.19
N PHE A 8 -4.25 -5.34 -12.17
CA PHE A 8 -3.83 -4.02 -11.72
C PHE A 8 -2.96 -4.12 -10.48
N ASP A 9 -2.02 -3.20 -10.34
CA ASP A 9 -1.48 -2.85 -9.04
C ASP A 9 -2.49 -2.03 -8.25
N TRP A 10 -2.28 -1.89 -6.93
CA TRP A 10 -3.18 -1.14 -6.06
C TRP A 10 -2.59 0.21 -5.67
N ASP A 11 -1.59 0.20 -4.77
CA ASP A 11 -0.95 1.41 -4.27
C ASP A 11 -0.19 2.14 -5.39
N HIS A 12 -0.29 3.47 -5.45
CA HIS A 12 0.26 4.34 -6.49
C HIS A 12 -0.30 4.11 -7.92
N THR A 13 -1.29 3.22 -8.07
CA THR A 13 -1.92 2.93 -9.37
C THR A 13 -3.42 3.23 -9.36
N LEU A 14 -4.14 2.74 -8.38
CA LEU A 14 -5.58 2.97 -8.20
C LEU A 14 -5.86 3.74 -6.90
N TRP A 15 -5.19 3.38 -5.84
CA TRP A 15 -5.27 4.01 -4.53
C TRP A 15 -4.11 5.00 -4.37
N ASP A 16 -4.43 6.26 -4.07
CA ASP A 16 -3.46 7.35 -3.92
C ASP A 16 -2.71 7.21 -2.58
N PHE A 17 -1.64 6.40 -2.62
CA PHE A 17 -0.87 6.08 -1.42
C PHE A 17 -0.29 7.34 -0.76
N GLU A 18 0.28 8.26 -1.54
CA GLU A 18 0.94 9.45 -0.99
C GLU A 18 -0.07 10.35 -0.28
N LYS A 19 -1.17 10.66 -0.94
CA LYS A 19 -2.23 11.50 -0.37
C LYS A 19 -2.86 10.90 0.88
N ASN A 20 -3.20 9.60 0.82
CA ASN A 20 -3.81 8.91 1.95
C ASN A 20 -2.84 8.78 3.14
N SER A 21 -1.55 8.50 2.87
CA SER A 21 -0.50 8.49 3.90
C SER A 21 -0.28 9.86 4.49
N GLU A 22 -0.21 10.91 3.67
CA GLU A 22 -0.03 12.28 4.13
C GLU A 22 -1.15 12.70 5.07
N MET A 23 -2.41 12.47 4.68
CA MET A 23 -3.57 12.83 5.49
C MET A 23 -3.56 12.12 6.85
N SER A 24 -3.32 10.82 6.85
CA SER A 24 -3.25 10.03 8.08
C SER A 24 -2.11 10.48 8.99
N LEU A 25 -0.90 10.63 8.44
CA LEU A 25 0.28 11.04 9.20
C LEU A 25 0.18 12.48 9.71
N ARG A 26 -0.48 13.38 8.98
CA ARG A 26 -0.70 14.75 9.43
C ARG A 26 -1.57 14.79 10.69
N ASN A 27 -2.63 13.99 10.72
CA ASN A 27 -3.47 13.86 11.91
C ASN A 27 -2.68 13.25 13.09
N LEU A 28 -1.97 12.15 12.83
CA LEU A 28 -1.15 11.47 13.84
C LEU A 28 0.00 12.34 14.38
N PHE A 29 0.60 13.17 13.53
CA PHE A 29 1.64 14.12 13.92
C PHE A 29 1.15 15.09 15.00
N VAL A 30 -0.07 15.62 14.81
CA VAL A 30 -0.72 16.51 15.77
C VAL A 30 -1.16 15.76 17.03
N ASP A 31 -1.87 14.64 16.84
CA ASP A 31 -2.44 13.85 17.94
C ASP A 31 -1.37 13.34 18.92
N LEU A 32 -0.23 12.91 18.39
CA LEU A 32 0.89 12.42 19.21
C LEU A 32 1.84 13.54 19.69
N GLY A 33 1.56 14.78 19.30
CA GLY A 33 2.35 15.94 19.74
C GLY A 33 3.80 15.88 19.28
N LEU A 34 4.09 15.39 18.06
CA LEU A 34 5.45 15.12 17.59
C LEU A 34 6.33 16.37 17.57
N GLU A 35 5.74 17.54 17.30
CA GLU A 35 6.47 18.81 17.35
C GLU A 35 6.99 19.11 18.77
N ALA A 36 6.20 18.85 19.81
CA ALA A 36 6.61 19.03 21.20
C ALA A 36 7.72 18.03 21.62
N LEU A 37 7.88 16.92 20.92
CA LEU A 37 8.97 15.97 21.13
C LEU A 37 10.27 16.37 20.37
N GLY A 38 10.25 17.50 19.67
CA GLY A 38 11.41 18.00 18.91
C GLY A 38 11.42 17.60 17.44
N MET A 39 10.34 17.00 16.94
CA MET A 39 10.19 16.81 15.50
C MET A 39 10.05 18.20 14.83
N PRO A 40 10.68 18.44 13.67
CA PRO A 40 10.50 19.68 12.92
C PRO A 40 9.07 19.78 12.35
N SER A 41 8.85 20.64 11.35
CA SER A 41 7.52 20.70 10.72
C SER A 41 7.06 19.35 10.16
N PHE A 42 5.76 19.20 10.02
CA PHE A 42 5.17 18.00 9.39
C PHE A 42 5.76 17.74 8.00
N GLU A 43 5.98 18.77 7.20
CA GLU A 43 6.49 18.65 5.83
C GLU A 43 7.87 17.98 5.79
N LEU A 44 8.79 18.40 6.67
CA LEU A 44 10.12 17.79 6.78
C LEU A 44 10.06 16.35 7.30
N PHE A 45 9.19 16.11 8.29
CA PHE A 45 8.93 14.76 8.80
C PHE A 45 8.41 13.85 7.68
N PHE A 46 7.40 14.29 6.93
CA PHE A 46 6.75 13.51 5.89
C PHE A 46 7.70 13.21 4.73
N GLU A 47 8.45 14.19 4.24
CA GLU A 47 9.48 14.01 3.21
C GLU A 47 10.50 12.95 3.62
N LYS A 48 10.97 13.03 4.88
CA LYS A 48 11.92 12.04 5.38
C LYS A 48 11.31 10.66 5.56
N TYR A 49 10.09 10.61 6.07
CA TYR A 49 9.35 9.36 6.19
C TYR A 49 9.20 8.67 4.83
N ILE A 50 8.76 9.36 3.78
CA ILE A 50 8.62 8.77 2.43
C ILE A 50 9.95 8.16 1.97
N THR A 51 11.05 8.91 2.09
CA THR A 51 12.39 8.42 1.70
C THR A 51 12.77 7.13 2.42
N ILE A 52 12.54 7.06 3.73
CA ILE A 52 12.87 5.88 4.54
C ILE A 52 11.91 4.74 4.25
N ASN A 53 10.62 5.02 4.14
CA ASN A 53 9.59 4.03 3.82
C ASN A 53 9.87 3.33 2.49
N ASP A 54 10.21 4.08 1.44
CA ASP A 54 10.55 3.52 0.13
C ASP A 54 11.77 2.60 0.20
N LEU A 55 12.80 3.03 0.92
CA LEU A 55 13.99 2.20 1.16
C LEU A 55 13.61 0.90 1.89
N LYS A 56 12.76 0.96 2.93
CA LYS A 56 12.33 -0.23 3.67
C LYS A 56 11.51 -1.18 2.81
N TRP A 57 10.62 -0.65 1.98
CA TRP A 57 9.86 -1.45 1.03
C TRP A 57 10.77 -2.10 -0.03
N ASP A 58 11.83 -1.40 -0.50
CA ASP A 58 12.81 -1.98 -1.39
C ASP A 58 13.57 -3.15 -0.75
N LEU A 59 14.02 -2.98 0.49
CA LEU A 59 14.68 -4.04 1.24
C LEU A 59 13.75 -5.24 1.49
N TYR A 60 12.48 -4.98 1.79
CA TYR A 60 11.47 -6.03 1.96
C TYR A 60 11.24 -6.80 0.64
N ARG A 61 11.06 -6.11 -0.48
CA ARG A 61 10.88 -6.74 -1.80
C ARG A 61 12.09 -7.60 -2.20
N GLN A 62 13.29 -7.20 -1.77
CA GLN A 62 14.52 -7.97 -1.97
C GLN A 62 14.71 -9.11 -0.96
N GLY A 63 13.81 -9.30 -0.01
CA GLY A 63 13.92 -10.30 1.05
C GLY A 63 15.01 -10.02 2.08
N LYS A 64 15.56 -8.79 2.15
CA LYS A 64 16.62 -8.38 3.07
C LYS A 64 16.12 -8.04 4.47
N ILE A 65 14.86 -7.69 4.59
CA ILE A 65 14.18 -7.49 5.87
C ILE A 65 12.82 -8.20 5.86
N THR A 66 12.32 -8.51 7.05
CA THR A 66 10.99 -9.08 7.23
C THR A 66 9.92 -7.98 7.26
N LYS A 67 8.63 -8.36 7.16
CA LYS A 67 7.48 -7.47 7.39
C LYS A 67 7.58 -6.79 8.76
N GLN A 68 7.94 -7.55 9.79
CA GLN A 68 8.15 -7.02 11.14
C GLN A 68 9.30 -6.01 11.16
N GLY A 69 10.43 -6.33 10.56
CA GLY A 69 11.58 -5.42 10.48
C GLY A 69 11.28 -4.12 9.72
N LEU A 70 10.44 -4.17 8.67
CA LEU A 70 9.95 -2.97 7.99
C LEU A 70 9.14 -2.10 8.96
N ARG A 71 8.16 -2.69 9.64
CA ARG A 71 7.27 -1.99 10.57
C ARG A 71 8.02 -1.38 11.75
N GLU A 72 8.91 -2.14 12.37
CA GLU A 72 9.67 -1.68 13.55
C GLU A 72 10.66 -0.56 13.21
N SER A 73 11.18 -0.50 11.99
CA SER A 73 12.29 0.40 11.68
C SER A 73 11.91 1.72 11.01
N ARG A 74 10.83 1.79 10.22
CA ARG A 74 10.60 2.97 9.38
C ARG A 74 10.37 4.26 10.17
N PHE A 75 9.53 4.27 11.18
CA PHE A 75 9.33 5.46 12.02
C PHE A 75 10.46 5.66 13.03
N GLN A 76 11.04 4.60 13.57
CA GLN A 76 12.22 4.72 14.44
C GLN A 76 13.38 5.39 13.72
N GLU A 77 13.68 5.00 12.49
CA GLU A 77 14.74 5.63 11.69
C GLU A 77 14.37 7.07 11.28
N THR A 78 13.09 7.34 11.04
CA THR A 78 12.63 8.72 10.80
C THR A 78 12.85 9.58 12.04
N PHE A 79 12.51 9.10 13.25
CA PHE A 79 12.75 9.81 14.51
C PHE A 79 14.24 10.00 14.77
N ALA A 80 15.03 8.94 14.61
CA ALA A 80 16.48 9.00 14.77
C ALA A 80 17.16 10.00 13.85
N HIS A 81 16.67 10.16 12.61
CA HIS A 81 17.19 11.16 11.66
C HIS A 81 17.09 12.59 12.22
N PHE A 82 16.04 12.90 12.95
CA PHE A 82 15.84 14.21 13.58
C PHE A 82 16.37 14.28 15.01
N GLY A 83 17.01 13.21 15.49
CA GLY A 83 17.54 13.16 16.85
C GLY A 83 16.48 13.01 17.96
N VAL A 84 15.23 12.70 17.58
CA VAL A 84 14.13 12.46 18.53
C VAL A 84 14.28 11.06 19.12
N LYS A 85 14.34 10.99 20.46
CA LYS A 85 14.47 9.72 21.21
C LYS A 85 13.14 9.43 21.93
N ALA A 86 12.20 8.85 21.20
CA ALA A 86 10.87 8.49 21.68
C ALA A 86 10.39 7.21 20.99
N ASP A 87 11.08 6.10 21.26
CA ASP A 87 10.84 4.81 20.57
C ASP A 87 9.44 4.25 20.80
N ASP A 88 8.85 4.50 21.98
CA ASP A 88 7.47 4.16 22.33
C ASP A 88 6.45 4.95 21.50
N VAL A 89 6.71 6.24 21.27
CA VAL A 89 5.87 7.07 20.39
C VAL A 89 6.03 6.67 18.93
N ALA A 90 7.24 6.37 18.48
CA ALA A 90 7.48 5.86 17.13
C ALA A 90 6.72 4.53 16.87
N TRP A 91 6.68 3.65 17.87
CA TRP A 91 5.90 2.42 17.79
C TRP A 91 4.39 2.67 17.83
N THR A 92 3.94 3.59 18.66
CA THR A 92 2.52 4.01 18.69
C THR A 92 2.10 4.61 17.35
N LEU A 93 2.95 5.45 16.75
CA LEU A 93 2.73 6.01 15.42
C LEU A 93 2.61 4.91 14.36
N GLU A 94 3.51 3.92 14.37
CA GLU A 94 3.44 2.76 13.46
C GLU A 94 2.12 2.03 13.59
N THR A 95 1.72 1.70 14.81
CA THR A 95 0.50 0.94 15.07
C THR A 95 -0.74 1.70 14.59
N ARG A 96 -0.87 2.96 14.98
CA ARG A 96 -1.99 3.80 14.55
C ARG A 96 -1.99 4.06 13.04
N TYR A 97 -0.81 4.25 12.45
CA TYR A 97 -0.70 4.44 11.00
C TYR A 97 -1.22 3.24 10.22
N ILE A 98 -0.90 2.02 10.64
CA ILE A 98 -1.40 0.79 10.00
C ILE A 98 -2.91 0.66 10.18
N ASP A 99 -3.42 1.00 11.35
CA ASP A 99 -4.82 0.83 11.69
C ASP A 99 -5.70 1.91 11.04
N GLU A 100 -5.22 3.15 10.91
CA GLU A 100 -6.02 4.30 10.49
C GLU A 100 -5.89 4.62 8.98
N THR A 101 -4.70 4.45 8.40
CA THR A 101 -4.45 4.81 7.00
C THR A 101 -5.31 4.04 6.00
N PRO A 102 -5.60 2.73 6.18
CA PRO A 102 -6.43 1.98 5.22
C PRO A 102 -7.86 2.52 5.04
N TYR A 103 -8.35 3.32 5.96
CA TYR A 103 -9.67 3.96 5.89
C TYR A 103 -9.68 5.29 5.12
N GLN A 104 -8.52 5.79 4.71
CA GLN A 104 -8.43 6.90 3.77
C GLN A 104 -8.77 6.41 2.35
N ASN A 105 -9.67 7.10 1.63
CA ASN A 105 -10.28 6.56 0.41
C ASN A 105 -10.04 7.41 -0.84
N HIS A 106 -8.91 8.13 -0.90
CA HIS A 106 -8.53 8.84 -2.10
C HIS A 106 -8.00 7.87 -3.16
N LEU A 107 -8.58 7.94 -4.33
CA LEU A 107 -8.13 7.22 -5.52
C LEU A 107 -7.28 8.15 -6.40
N ILE A 108 -6.43 7.55 -7.22
CA ILE A 108 -5.78 8.26 -8.31
C ILE A 108 -6.85 8.81 -9.25
N ASP A 109 -6.66 10.05 -9.71
CA ASP A 109 -7.62 10.73 -10.59
C ASP A 109 -7.90 9.90 -11.85
N GLY A 110 -9.19 9.72 -12.14
CA GLY A 110 -9.65 8.91 -13.27
C GLY A 110 -9.67 7.40 -13.04
N ALA A 111 -9.18 6.89 -11.89
CA ALA A 111 -9.11 5.45 -11.63
C ALA A 111 -10.52 4.81 -11.65
N ARG A 112 -11.50 5.40 -10.98
CA ARG A 112 -12.87 4.87 -10.95
C ARG A 112 -13.48 4.85 -12.36
N GLU A 113 -13.41 5.94 -13.09
CA GLU A 113 -14.01 6.10 -14.41
C GLU A 113 -13.47 5.10 -15.43
N ILE A 114 -12.14 4.86 -15.39
CA ILE A 114 -11.53 3.88 -16.30
C ILE A 114 -11.95 2.46 -15.92
N LEU A 115 -11.98 2.11 -14.63
CA LEU A 115 -12.40 0.79 -14.17
C LEU A 115 -13.87 0.50 -14.53
N GLU A 116 -14.78 1.45 -14.33
CA GLU A 116 -16.19 1.32 -14.72
C GLU A 116 -16.32 1.13 -16.23
N THR A 117 -15.54 1.89 -17.01
CA THR A 117 -15.50 1.75 -18.47
C THR A 117 -15.01 0.36 -18.90
N LEU A 118 -13.98 -0.17 -18.26
CA LEU A 118 -13.43 -1.50 -18.55
C LEU A 118 -14.42 -2.61 -18.16
N LYS A 119 -15.09 -2.48 -17.02
CA LYS A 119 -16.15 -3.41 -16.58
C LYS A 119 -17.30 -3.43 -17.57
N ALA A 120 -17.77 -2.25 -18.02
CA ALA A 120 -18.82 -2.13 -19.03
C ALA A 120 -18.44 -2.74 -20.38
N ARG A 121 -17.14 -2.79 -20.72
CA ARG A 121 -16.61 -3.47 -21.91
C ARG A 121 -16.44 -4.99 -21.74
N GLY A 122 -16.77 -5.53 -20.56
CA GLY A 122 -16.74 -6.96 -20.29
C GLY A 122 -15.39 -7.52 -19.90
N TYR A 123 -14.45 -6.67 -19.44
CA TYR A 123 -13.19 -7.16 -18.88
C TYR A 123 -13.39 -7.74 -17.47
N CYS A 124 -12.72 -8.85 -17.19
CA CYS A 124 -12.52 -9.38 -15.86
C CYS A 124 -11.31 -8.66 -15.25
N MET A 125 -11.49 -8.07 -14.07
CA MET A 125 -10.45 -7.26 -13.45
C MET A 125 -10.00 -7.86 -12.13
N HIS A 126 -8.69 -7.80 -11.87
CA HIS A 126 -8.05 -8.41 -10.71
C HIS A 126 -6.97 -7.48 -10.18
N ILE A 127 -6.68 -7.58 -8.89
CA ILE A 127 -5.60 -6.84 -8.24
C ILE A 127 -4.49 -7.82 -7.85
N ILE A 128 -3.24 -7.44 -8.13
CA ILE A 128 -2.04 -8.10 -7.59
C ILE A 128 -1.16 -7.04 -6.95
N THR A 129 -1.00 -7.10 -5.62
CA THR A 129 -0.27 -6.09 -4.85
C THR A 129 0.83 -6.69 -3.98
N ASN A 130 1.89 -5.90 -3.71
CA ASN A 130 2.90 -6.22 -2.70
C ASN A 130 2.53 -5.73 -1.29
N GLY A 131 1.40 -5.03 -1.17
CA GLY A 131 0.88 -4.61 0.14
C GLY A 131 0.46 -5.79 1.01
N PHE A 132 0.40 -5.57 2.31
CA PHE A 132 0.04 -6.60 3.28
C PHE A 132 -1.46 -6.86 3.28
N HIS A 133 -1.83 -8.13 3.27
CA HIS A 133 -3.20 -8.60 3.11
C HIS A 133 -4.20 -7.92 4.07
N GLU A 134 -3.85 -7.77 5.33
CA GLU A 134 -4.73 -7.14 6.32
C GLU A 134 -5.08 -5.68 5.98
N SER A 135 -4.09 -4.87 5.55
CA SER A 135 -4.33 -3.48 5.15
C SER A 135 -5.03 -3.39 3.79
N GLN A 136 -4.64 -4.23 2.84
CA GLN A 136 -5.21 -4.19 1.49
C GLN A 136 -6.68 -4.57 1.46
N ASN A 137 -7.11 -5.51 2.29
CA ASN A 137 -8.53 -5.85 2.40
C ASN A 137 -9.38 -4.67 2.89
N ILE A 138 -8.89 -3.92 3.89
CA ILE A 138 -9.61 -2.74 4.38
C ILE A 138 -9.68 -1.67 3.29
N LYS A 139 -8.54 -1.30 2.70
CA LYS A 139 -8.48 -0.34 1.60
C LYS A 139 -9.44 -0.71 0.47
N PHE A 140 -9.44 -1.98 0.08
CA PHE A 140 -10.26 -2.50 -1.00
C PHE A 140 -11.76 -2.39 -0.68
N ALA A 141 -12.18 -2.84 0.49
CA ALA A 141 -13.57 -2.74 0.94
C ALA A 141 -14.02 -1.27 1.03
N GLU A 142 -13.21 -0.42 1.67
CA GLU A 142 -13.55 0.99 1.89
C GLU A 142 -13.50 1.86 0.62
N SER A 143 -12.77 1.43 -0.42
CA SER A 143 -12.64 2.17 -1.68
C SER A 143 -13.94 2.24 -2.49
N GLY A 144 -14.88 1.33 -2.23
CA GLY A 144 -16.09 1.15 -3.04
C GLY A 144 -15.79 0.61 -4.45
N LEU A 145 -14.59 0.07 -4.70
CA LEU A 145 -14.21 -0.54 -5.97
C LEU A 145 -14.37 -2.07 -5.98
N GLU A 146 -14.62 -2.68 -4.82
CA GLU A 146 -14.76 -4.13 -4.66
C GLU A 146 -15.66 -4.79 -5.73
N PRO A 147 -16.85 -4.24 -6.08
CA PRO A 147 -17.73 -4.87 -7.07
C PRO A 147 -17.16 -4.92 -8.50
N LEU A 148 -16.10 -4.17 -8.78
CA LEU A 148 -15.48 -4.13 -10.09
C LEU A 148 -14.45 -5.24 -10.31
N PHE A 149 -13.98 -5.86 -9.22
CA PHE A 149 -12.89 -6.84 -9.25
C PHE A 149 -13.36 -8.24 -8.86
N ASP A 150 -12.75 -9.25 -9.48
CA ASP A 150 -13.08 -10.65 -9.21
C ASP A 150 -12.06 -11.29 -8.24
N VAL A 151 -10.81 -10.77 -8.18
CA VAL A 151 -9.74 -11.29 -7.31
C VAL A 151 -8.90 -10.15 -6.75
N LEU A 152 -8.59 -10.21 -5.45
CA LEU A 152 -7.53 -9.45 -4.79
C LEU A 152 -6.46 -10.45 -4.29
N LEU A 153 -5.23 -10.34 -4.81
CA LEU A 153 -4.11 -11.19 -4.45
C LEU A 153 -2.98 -10.34 -3.85
N CYS A 154 -2.67 -10.59 -2.59
CA CYS A 154 -1.55 -9.98 -1.89
C CYS A 154 -0.32 -10.92 -1.88
N SER A 155 0.87 -10.34 -2.07
CA SER A 155 2.11 -11.11 -2.17
C SER A 155 2.45 -11.91 -0.92
N ASP A 156 2.10 -11.42 0.26
CA ASP A 156 2.33 -12.09 1.53
C ASP A 156 1.49 -13.38 1.69
N GLN A 157 0.35 -13.50 1.00
CA GLN A 157 -0.47 -14.72 0.97
C GLN A 157 0.19 -15.85 0.14
N VAL A 158 1.02 -15.49 -0.83
CA VAL A 158 1.67 -16.44 -1.73
C VAL A 158 3.17 -16.60 -1.46
N GLY A 159 3.72 -15.80 -0.57
CA GLY A 159 5.11 -15.87 -0.13
C GLY A 159 6.13 -15.38 -1.17
N VAL A 160 5.69 -14.61 -2.17
CA VAL A 160 6.58 -14.03 -3.21
C VAL A 160 6.08 -12.66 -3.63
N ASN A 161 7.00 -11.71 -3.81
CA ASN A 161 6.69 -10.34 -4.20
C ASN A 161 6.79 -10.13 -5.72
N LYS A 162 6.02 -9.17 -6.27
CA LYS A 162 6.32 -8.60 -7.57
C LYS A 162 7.75 -8.03 -7.54
N PRO A 163 8.56 -8.17 -8.58
CA PRO A 163 8.24 -8.63 -9.94
C PRO A 163 8.42 -10.16 -10.21
N ASP A 164 8.52 -11.02 -9.18
CA ASP A 164 8.65 -12.47 -9.42
C ASP A 164 7.41 -12.98 -10.17
N ALA A 165 7.64 -13.59 -11.34
CA ALA A 165 6.58 -14.14 -12.18
C ALA A 165 5.74 -15.24 -11.50
N LYS A 166 6.20 -15.78 -10.38
CA LYS A 166 5.44 -16.75 -9.58
C LYS A 166 4.14 -16.16 -9.03
N ILE A 167 4.12 -14.86 -8.69
CA ILE A 167 2.90 -14.23 -8.17
C ILE A 167 1.80 -14.21 -9.25
N LEU A 168 2.16 -13.89 -10.50
CA LEU A 168 1.24 -13.95 -11.64
C LEU A 168 0.78 -15.38 -11.92
N ARG A 169 1.69 -16.37 -11.85
CA ARG A 169 1.33 -17.78 -12.02
C ARG A 169 0.36 -18.30 -10.95
N ARG A 170 0.34 -17.67 -9.77
CA ARG A 170 -0.63 -17.96 -8.71
C ARG A 170 -1.95 -17.22 -8.94
N GLY A 171 -1.90 -15.98 -9.43
CA GLY A 171 -3.07 -15.15 -9.69
C GLY A 171 -3.92 -15.66 -10.87
N LEU A 172 -3.30 -16.11 -11.96
CA LEU A 172 -4.01 -16.57 -13.16
C LEU A 172 -5.07 -17.67 -12.86
N PRO A 173 -4.75 -18.78 -12.18
CA PRO A 173 -5.76 -19.79 -11.85
C PRO A 173 -6.88 -19.28 -10.95
N LEU A 174 -6.57 -18.38 -10.00
CA LEU A 174 -7.58 -17.76 -9.13
C LEU A 174 -8.54 -16.89 -9.91
N ALA A 175 -8.04 -16.22 -10.96
CA ALA A 175 -8.81 -15.41 -11.87
C ALA A 175 -9.57 -16.25 -12.94
N GLY A 176 -9.38 -17.56 -12.99
CA GLY A 176 -9.89 -18.39 -14.08
C GLY A 176 -9.30 -18.03 -15.46
N ALA A 177 -8.10 -17.43 -15.49
CA ALA A 177 -7.45 -16.88 -16.67
C ALA A 177 -6.38 -17.82 -17.23
N ASP A 178 -6.30 -17.93 -18.57
CA ASP A 178 -5.14 -18.49 -19.27
C ASP A 178 -4.06 -17.41 -19.44
N ARG A 179 -2.79 -17.84 -19.51
CA ARG A 179 -1.63 -16.93 -19.71
C ARG A 179 -1.72 -16.07 -20.99
N ARG A 180 -2.54 -16.45 -21.95
CA ARG A 180 -2.74 -15.72 -23.21
C ARG A 180 -3.86 -14.69 -23.13
N GLU A 181 -4.69 -14.74 -22.10
CA GLU A 181 -5.88 -13.92 -21.91
C GLU A 181 -5.68 -12.81 -20.87
N GLY A 182 -4.57 -12.83 -20.11
CA GLY A 182 -4.26 -11.88 -19.06
C GLY A 182 -3.17 -10.86 -19.46
N VAL A 183 -3.35 -9.63 -19.02
CA VAL A 183 -2.38 -8.53 -19.09
C VAL A 183 -2.48 -7.66 -17.84
#